data_20d294255972342477a4a8ac1a4521f8
#
_entry.id   20d294255972342477a4a8ac1a4521f8
#
_cell.length_a   1.000
_cell.length_b   1.000
_cell.length_c   1.000
_cell.angle_alpha   90.00
_cell.angle_beta   90.00
_cell.angle_gamma   90.00
#
_symmetry.space_group_name_H-M   'P 1'
#
loop_
_entity.id
_entity.type
_entity.pdbx_description
1 polymer ?
#
loop_
_entity_poly.entity_id
_entity_poly.type
_entity_poly.pdbx_seq_one_letter_code
_entity_poly.pdbx_strand_id
1 'polypeptide(L)'
;MNLLKDPIPGLIKKIALPASIGTLFQTLFNVVDTFFAGTISPEALSALAKSFPIYFIIIAACVGVTVGGTSLIANSIGEKNKSKIHGYFAHTIIYAIIVSIFITAIGLLFAPYLFELMGSDTSVVQLGLSYTNVVFSGSVVFIMLVALNSLLHADGDTKTYRNVLILSFF
;
A
#
# COMPACT_ATOMS: atom_id res chain seq x y z
N MET A 1 4.49 25.28 -1.04
CA MET A 1 4.51 24.95 -2.49
C MET A 1 3.12 25.26 -3.04
N ASN A 2 3.02 25.98 -4.15
CA ASN A 2 1.71 26.29 -4.75
C ASN A 2 1.52 25.46 -6.02
N LEU A 3 0.76 24.36 -5.91
CA LEU A 3 0.52 23.43 -7.02
C LEU A 3 -0.18 24.07 -8.24
N LEU A 4 -0.87 25.20 -8.02
CA LEU A 4 -1.64 25.88 -9.07
C LEU A 4 -0.84 26.99 -9.78
N LYS A 5 0.25 27.50 -9.17
CA LYS A 5 0.96 28.69 -9.67
C LYS A 5 2.46 28.48 -9.95
N ASP A 6 3.07 27.49 -9.30
CA ASP A 6 4.50 27.21 -9.50
C ASP A 6 4.75 26.63 -10.90
N PRO A 7 5.91 26.90 -11.55
CA PRO A 7 6.21 26.38 -12.88
C PRO A 7 6.29 24.83 -12.88
N ILE A 8 5.66 24.22 -13.88
CA ILE A 8 5.52 22.75 -14.01
C ILE A 8 6.85 22.00 -13.85
N PRO A 9 7.99 22.39 -14.50
CA PRO A 9 9.25 21.67 -14.34
C PRO A 9 9.76 21.63 -12.90
N GLY A 10 9.55 22.73 -12.16
CA GLY A 10 9.88 22.81 -10.73
C GLY A 10 9.02 21.90 -9.86
N LEU A 11 7.71 21.81 -10.17
CA LEU A 11 6.78 20.92 -9.49
C LEU A 11 7.11 19.44 -9.73
N ILE A 12 7.39 19.07 -10.98
CA ILE A 12 7.81 17.70 -11.32
C ILE A 12 9.03 17.30 -10.50
N LYS A 13 10.07 18.13 -10.46
CA LYS A 13 11.29 17.83 -9.68
C LYS A 13 11.03 17.74 -8.18
N LYS A 14 10.15 18.59 -7.64
CA LYS A 14 9.83 18.63 -6.21
C LYS A 14 8.92 17.49 -5.74
N ILE A 15 8.09 16.96 -6.62
CA ILE A 15 7.12 15.88 -6.30
C ILE A 15 7.62 14.53 -6.79
N ALA A 16 8.01 14.42 -8.06
CA ALA A 16 8.36 13.15 -8.66
C ALA A 16 9.66 12.58 -8.07
N LEU A 17 10.69 13.41 -7.84
CA LEU A 17 11.96 12.90 -7.31
C LEU A 17 11.83 12.28 -5.91
N PRO A 18 11.19 12.94 -4.91
CA PRO A 18 10.97 12.30 -3.61
C PRO A 18 10.08 11.07 -3.69
N ALA A 19 9.04 11.09 -4.52
CA ALA A 19 8.16 9.94 -4.73
C ALA A 19 8.92 8.74 -5.33
N SER A 20 9.77 8.97 -6.34
CA SER A 20 10.60 7.93 -6.95
C SER A 20 11.61 7.33 -5.95
N ILE A 21 12.21 8.15 -5.10
CA ILE A 21 13.10 7.66 -4.04
C ILE A 21 12.31 6.79 -3.05
N GLY A 22 11.11 7.21 -2.65
CA GLY A 22 10.23 6.40 -1.79
C GLY A 22 9.90 5.04 -2.42
N THR A 23 9.52 5.02 -3.69
CA THR A 23 9.24 3.78 -4.43
C THR A 23 10.48 2.89 -4.55
N LEU A 24 11.68 3.46 -4.71
CA LEU A 24 12.93 2.71 -4.72
C LEU A 24 13.14 1.97 -3.39
N PHE A 25 12.98 2.64 -2.25
CA PHE A 25 13.08 2.00 -0.95
C PHE A 25 12.02 0.91 -0.75
N GLN A 26 10.79 1.13 -1.20
CA GLN A 26 9.75 0.11 -1.17
C GLN A 26 10.13 -1.12 -2.01
N THR A 27 10.75 -0.92 -3.17
CA THR A 27 11.27 -2.04 -3.99
C THR A 27 12.40 -2.77 -3.29
N LEU A 28 13.30 -2.04 -2.61
CA LEU A 28 14.39 -2.65 -1.84
C LEU A 28 13.87 -3.52 -0.70
N PHE A 29 12.79 -3.15 0.00
CA PHE A 29 12.12 -4.03 0.96
C PHE A 29 11.74 -5.37 0.32
N ASN A 30 11.07 -5.34 -0.84
CA ASN A 30 10.69 -6.58 -1.53
C ASN A 30 11.89 -7.44 -1.95
N VAL A 31 12.99 -6.80 -2.35
CA VAL A 31 14.24 -7.52 -2.69
C VAL A 31 14.83 -8.20 -1.46
N VAL A 32 14.86 -7.50 -0.33
CA VAL A 32 15.35 -8.04 0.95
C VAL A 32 14.49 -9.19 1.42
N ASP A 33 13.17 -9.05 1.39
CA ASP A 33 12.23 -10.12 1.75
C ASP A 33 12.44 -11.37 0.87
N THR A 34 12.57 -11.18 -0.44
CA THR A 34 12.82 -12.27 -1.39
C THR A 34 14.15 -12.97 -1.11
N PHE A 35 15.19 -12.19 -0.81
CA PHE A 35 16.51 -12.72 -0.46
C PHE A 35 16.43 -13.61 0.81
N PHE A 36 15.82 -13.12 1.87
CA PHE A 36 15.67 -13.89 3.10
C PHE A 36 14.79 -15.14 2.90
N ALA A 37 13.68 -15.04 2.17
CA ALA A 37 12.87 -16.21 1.83
C ALA A 37 13.70 -17.27 1.08
N GLY A 38 14.54 -16.86 0.14
CA GLY A 38 15.43 -17.75 -0.59
C GLY A 38 16.51 -18.41 0.26
N THR A 39 16.94 -17.79 1.37
CA THR A 39 17.89 -18.38 2.33
C THR A 39 17.27 -19.42 3.26
N ILE A 40 15.93 -19.37 3.43
CA ILE A 40 15.20 -20.35 4.29
C ILE A 40 15.08 -21.69 3.56
N SER A 41 14.42 -21.70 2.40
CA SER A 41 14.30 -22.88 1.55
C SER A 41 13.73 -22.53 0.16
N PRO A 42 13.89 -23.41 -0.84
CA PRO A 42 13.24 -23.28 -2.14
C PRO A 42 11.71 -23.23 -2.04
N GLU A 43 11.14 -23.99 -1.10
CA GLU A 43 9.70 -24.01 -0.84
C GLU A 43 9.21 -22.67 -0.28
N ALA A 44 9.99 -22.03 0.61
CA ALA A 44 9.66 -20.69 1.13
C ALA A 44 9.67 -19.64 0.04
N LEU A 45 10.66 -19.68 -0.86
CA LEU A 45 10.72 -18.80 -2.02
C LEU A 45 9.55 -19.03 -2.98
N SER A 46 9.18 -20.30 -3.23
CA SER A 46 8.01 -20.66 -4.03
C SER A 46 6.71 -20.19 -3.39
N ALA A 47 6.58 -20.35 -2.07
CA ALA A 47 5.42 -19.88 -1.30
C ALA A 47 5.28 -18.35 -1.38
N LEU A 48 6.39 -17.61 -1.21
CA LEU A 48 6.40 -16.16 -1.37
C LEU A 48 5.98 -15.75 -2.78
N ALA A 49 6.56 -16.36 -3.82
CA ALA A 49 6.22 -16.06 -5.21
C ALA A 49 4.73 -16.30 -5.51
N LYS A 50 4.16 -17.40 -5.04
CA LYS A 50 2.72 -17.71 -5.18
C LYS A 50 1.82 -16.83 -4.32
N SER A 51 2.34 -16.21 -3.27
CA SER A 51 1.61 -15.24 -2.45
C SER A 51 1.44 -13.88 -3.12
N PHE A 52 2.29 -13.53 -4.12
CA PHE A 52 2.20 -12.24 -4.81
C PHE A 52 0.83 -11.96 -5.44
N PRO A 53 0.24 -12.85 -6.26
CA PRO A 53 -1.08 -12.61 -6.84
C PRO A 53 -2.16 -12.37 -5.77
N ILE A 54 -2.07 -13.08 -4.64
CA ILE A 54 -2.98 -12.93 -3.51
C ILE A 54 -2.79 -11.59 -2.83
N TYR A 55 -1.54 -11.16 -2.65
CA TYR A 55 -1.19 -9.85 -2.08
C TYR A 55 -1.64 -8.68 -2.96
N PHE A 56 -1.72 -8.86 -4.29
CA PHE A 56 -2.24 -7.83 -5.19
C PHE A 56 -3.68 -7.41 -4.87
N ILE A 57 -4.47 -8.25 -4.21
CA ILE A 57 -5.81 -7.88 -3.73
C ILE A 57 -5.72 -6.74 -2.72
N ILE A 58 -4.77 -6.81 -1.78
CA ILE A 58 -4.52 -5.74 -0.80
C ILE A 58 -4.02 -4.48 -1.52
N ILE A 59 -3.07 -4.64 -2.45
CA ILE A 59 -2.53 -3.52 -3.24
C ILE A 59 -3.65 -2.81 -4.01
N ALA A 60 -4.55 -3.55 -4.66
CA ALA A 60 -5.67 -2.98 -5.39
C ALA A 60 -6.60 -2.16 -4.48
N ALA A 61 -6.89 -2.67 -3.27
CA ALA A 61 -7.65 -1.95 -2.27
C ALA A 61 -6.92 -0.66 -1.81
N CYS A 62 -5.62 -0.74 -1.54
CA CYS A 62 -4.79 0.41 -1.20
C CYS A 62 -4.82 1.49 -2.29
N VAL A 63 -4.68 1.09 -3.56
CA VAL A 63 -4.76 2.01 -4.70
C VAL A 63 -6.13 2.69 -4.76
N GLY A 64 -7.22 1.93 -4.60
CA GLY A 64 -8.57 2.48 -4.58
C GLY A 64 -8.78 3.53 -3.49
N VAL A 65 -8.36 3.23 -2.25
CA VAL A 65 -8.45 4.16 -1.12
C VAL A 65 -7.59 5.40 -1.36
N THR A 66 -6.34 5.22 -1.82
CA THR A 66 -5.41 6.34 -2.05
C THR A 66 -5.90 7.26 -3.15
N VAL A 67 -6.26 6.72 -4.32
CA VAL A 67 -6.67 7.51 -5.48
C VAL A 67 -7.99 8.24 -5.19
N GLY A 68 -8.96 7.52 -4.62
CA GLY A 68 -10.26 8.12 -4.25
C GLY A 68 -10.10 9.22 -3.22
N GLY A 69 -9.42 8.94 -2.10
CA GLY A 69 -9.19 9.90 -1.02
C GLY A 69 -8.39 11.12 -1.49
N THR A 70 -7.27 10.90 -2.16
CA THR A 70 -6.41 11.99 -2.68
C THR A 70 -7.18 12.90 -3.64
N SER A 71 -7.97 12.33 -4.56
CA SER A 71 -8.73 13.09 -5.55
C SER A 71 -9.75 14.03 -4.90
N LEU A 72 -10.56 13.51 -3.99
CA LEU A 72 -11.59 14.28 -3.30
C LEU A 72 -10.99 15.39 -2.41
N ILE A 73 -9.93 15.06 -1.69
CA ILE A 73 -9.24 16.00 -0.80
C ILE A 73 -8.54 17.08 -1.63
N ALA A 74 -7.83 16.73 -2.70
CA ALA A 74 -7.13 17.67 -3.57
C ALA A 74 -8.08 18.67 -4.24
N ASN A 75 -9.24 18.19 -4.73
CA ASN A 75 -10.28 19.08 -5.26
C ASN A 75 -10.77 20.09 -4.21
N SER A 76 -10.99 19.62 -2.97
CA SER A 76 -11.43 20.49 -1.87
C SER A 76 -10.37 21.49 -1.42
N ILE A 77 -9.08 21.15 -1.54
CA ILE A 77 -7.96 22.08 -1.35
C ILE A 77 -8.00 23.16 -2.44
N GLY A 78 -8.22 22.77 -3.70
CA GLY A 78 -8.39 23.71 -4.82
C GLY A 78 -9.57 24.68 -4.63
N GLU A 79 -10.69 24.18 -4.11
CA GLU A 79 -11.85 24.98 -3.73
C GLU A 79 -11.63 25.86 -2.47
N LYS A 80 -10.52 25.67 -1.75
CA LYS A 80 -10.23 26.30 -0.45
C LYS A 80 -11.31 26.03 0.62
N ASN A 81 -11.99 24.92 0.53
CA ASN A 81 -13.08 24.54 1.43
C ASN A 81 -12.58 23.62 2.54
N LYS A 82 -12.18 24.20 3.67
CA LYS A 82 -11.63 23.44 4.82
C LYS A 82 -12.62 22.41 5.40
N SER A 83 -13.91 22.71 5.40
CA SER A 83 -14.93 21.78 5.89
C SER A 83 -14.99 20.51 5.04
N LYS A 84 -14.95 20.66 3.71
CA LYS A 84 -14.90 19.51 2.79
C LYS A 84 -13.61 18.71 2.94
N ILE A 85 -12.46 19.36 3.13
CA ILE A 85 -11.17 18.68 3.33
C ILE A 85 -11.26 17.74 4.54
N HIS A 86 -11.70 18.25 5.70
CA HIS A 86 -11.86 17.43 6.91
C HIS A 86 -12.91 16.33 6.73
N GLY A 87 -14.04 16.65 6.09
CA GLY A 87 -15.10 15.68 5.83
C GLY A 87 -14.63 14.53 4.95
N TYR A 88 -14.01 14.80 3.80
CA TYR A 88 -13.53 13.76 2.91
C TYR A 88 -12.35 12.96 3.50
N PHE A 89 -11.48 13.61 4.28
CA PHE A 89 -10.44 12.88 4.98
C PHE A 89 -11.03 11.89 6.01
N ALA A 90 -11.99 12.34 6.83
CA ALA A 90 -12.68 11.47 7.77
C ALA A 90 -13.39 10.29 7.08
N HIS A 91 -14.10 10.56 5.95
CA HIS A 91 -14.73 9.52 5.16
C HIS A 91 -13.69 8.54 4.55
N THR A 92 -12.52 9.04 4.12
CA THR A 92 -11.44 8.18 3.61
C THR A 92 -10.95 7.22 4.71
N ILE A 93 -10.79 7.69 5.94
CA ILE A 93 -10.40 6.85 7.07
C ILE A 93 -11.47 5.79 7.39
N ILE A 94 -12.75 6.19 7.46
CA ILE A 94 -13.85 5.25 7.71
C ILE A 94 -13.93 4.20 6.59
N TYR A 95 -13.82 4.63 5.34
CA TYR A 95 -13.80 3.73 4.19
C TYR A 95 -12.61 2.77 4.24
N ALA A 96 -11.43 3.25 4.62
CA ALA A 96 -10.24 2.42 4.80
C ALA A 96 -10.46 1.31 5.85
N ILE A 97 -11.11 1.63 6.97
CA ILE A 97 -11.46 0.64 7.99
C ILE A 97 -12.42 -0.41 7.44
N ILE A 98 -13.48 0.01 6.76
CA ILE A 98 -14.47 -0.92 6.17
C ILE A 98 -13.80 -1.84 5.15
N VAL A 99 -13.02 -1.26 4.23
CA VAL A 99 -12.30 -2.02 3.21
C VAL A 99 -11.29 -2.99 3.83
N SER A 100 -10.57 -2.58 4.87
CA SER A 100 -9.60 -3.46 5.54
C SER A 100 -10.25 -4.66 6.20
N ILE A 101 -11.38 -4.49 6.87
CA ILE A 101 -12.14 -5.59 7.47
C ILE A 101 -12.61 -6.57 6.38
N PHE A 102 -13.14 -6.03 5.27
CA PHE A 102 -13.62 -6.83 4.15
C PHE A 102 -12.50 -7.61 3.49
N ILE A 103 -11.35 -6.96 3.21
CA ILE A 103 -10.16 -7.59 2.63
C ILE A 103 -9.57 -8.65 3.56
N THR A 104 -9.49 -8.37 4.86
CA THR A 104 -9.04 -9.37 5.84
C THR A 104 -9.95 -10.60 5.82
N ALA A 105 -11.25 -10.41 5.91
CA ALA A 105 -12.21 -11.52 5.93
C ALA A 105 -12.14 -12.36 4.65
N ILE A 106 -12.19 -11.72 3.48
CA ILE A 106 -12.09 -12.40 2.19
C ILE A 106 -10.72 -13.08 2.03
N GLY A 107 -9.63 -12.39 2.36
CA GLY A 107 -8.30 -12.92 2.22
C GLY A 107 -8.07 -14.18 3.03
N LEU A 108 -8.46 -14.16 4.32
CA LEU A 108 -8.33 -15.34 5.19
C LEU A 108 -9.21 -16.52 4.75
N LEU A 109 -10.41 -16.24 4.24
CA LEU A 109 -11.34 -17.29 3.79
C LEU A 109 -10.92 -17.90 2.45
N PHE A 110 -10.42 -17.12 1.51
CA PHE A 110 -10.16 -17.56 0.14
C PHE A 110 -8.69 -17.91 -0.14
N ALA A 111 -7.73 -17.47 0.69
CA ALA A 111 -6.32 -17.78 0.46
C ALA A 111 -6.04 -19.29 0.32
N PRO A 112 -6.57 -20.20 1.15
CA PRO A 112 -6.34 -21.63 0.98
C PRO A 112 -6.77 -22.14 -0.39
N TYR A 113 -7.95 -21.75 -0.83
CA TYR A 113 -8.50 -22.14 -2.14
C TYR A 113 -7.65 -21.62 -3.32
N LEU A 114 -7.13 -20.38 -3.20
CA LEU A 114 -6.27 -19.81 -4.22
C LEU A 114 -4.93 -20.56 -4.34
N PHE A 115 -4.34 -20.97 -3.21
CA PHE A 115 -3.12 -21.80 -3.24
C PHE A 115 -3.36 -23.18 -3.88
N GLU A 116 -4.49 -23.82 -3.60
CA GLU A 116 -4.87 -25.07 -4.24
C GLU A 116 -5.04 -24.93 -5.76
N LEU A 117 -5.72 -23.86 -6.21
CA LEU A 117 -5.88 -23.57 -7.65
C LEU A 117 -4.53 -23.35 -8.36
N MET A 118 -3.54 -22.83 -7.66
CA MET A 118 -2.19 -22.63 -8.23
C MET A 118 -1.35 -23.90 -8.25
N GLY A 119 -1.92 -25.07 -7.94
CA GLY A 119 -1.24 -26.35 -8.02
C GLY A 119 0.00 -26.42 -7.14
N SER A 120 -0.11 -26.00 -5.88
CA SER A 120 1.01 -25.97 -4.95
C SER A 120 1.14 -27.27 -4.18
N ASP A 121 2.38 -27.71 -3.93
CA ASP A 121 2.66 -28.80 -3.00
C ASP A 121 2.22 -28.41 -1.59
N THR A 122 1.87 -29.42 -0.76
CA THR A 122 1.36 -29.20 0.59
C THR A 122 2.28 -28.35 1.46
N SER A 123 3.59 -28.51 1.34
CA SER A 123 4.60 -27.72 2.06
C SER A 123 4.57 -26.26 1.65
N VAL A 124 4.46 -25.97 0.35
CA VAL A 124 4.35 -24.62 -0.21
C VAL A 124 3.05 -23.95 0.22
N VAL A 125 1.93 -24.71 0.24
CA VAL A 125 0.64 -24.21 0.70
C VAL A 125 0.72 -23.80 2.17
N GLN A 126 1.28 -24.64 3.04
CA GLN A 126 1.40 -24.33 4.48
C GLN A 126 2.25 -23.09 4.74
N LEU A 127 3.41 -22.98 4.09
CA LEU A 127 4.28 -21.80 4.20
C LEU A 127 3.59 -20.55 3.65
N GLY A 128 2.95 -20.65 2.48
CA GLY A 128 2.24 -19.56 1.86
C GLY A 128 1.05 -19.07 2.70
N LEU A 129 0.28 -19.99 3.30
CA LEU A 129 -0.81 -19.62 4.20
C LEU A 129 -0.29 -18.99 5.49
N SER A 130 0.81 -19.48 6.05
CA SER A 130 1.42 -18.87 7.23
C SER A 130 1.82 -17.42 6.95
N TYR A 131 2.40 -17.14 5.78
CA TYR A 131 2.76 -15.80 5.35
C TYR A 131 1.51 -14.93 5.06
N THR A 132 0.60 -15.41 4.23
CA THR A 132 -0.57 -14.62 3.81
C THR A 132 -1.53 -14.34 4.95
N ASN A 133 -1.68 -15.26 5.92
CA ASN A 133 -2.50 -15.02 7.10
C ASN A 133 -1.98 -13.84 7.93
N VAL A 134 -0.67 -13.72 8.10
CA VAL A 134 -0.06 -12.56 8.79
C VAL A 134 -0.32 -11.28 7.99
N VAL A 135 -0.10 -11.33 6.67
CA VAL A 135 -0.28 -10.16 5.78
C VAL A 135 -1.74 -9.71 5.77
N PHE A 136 -2.71 -10.62 5.63
CA PHE A 136 -4.14 -10.26 5.67
C PHE A 136 -4.58 -9.76 7.04
N SER A 137 -4.13 -10.40 8.12
CA SER A 137 -4.43 -9.92 9.48
C SER A 137 -3.86 -8.52 9.74
N GLY A 138 -2.71 -8.20 9.13
CA GLY A 138 -2.08 -6.89 9.19
C GLY A 138 -2.59 -5.89 8.13
N SER A 139 -3.52 -6.28 7.24
CA SER A 139 -3.96 -5.43 6.12
C SER A 139 -4.54 -4.09 6.57
N VAL A 140 -5.16 -4.04 7.76
CA VAL A 140 -5.68 -2.81 8.36
C VAL A 140 -4.58 -1.75 8.52
N VAL A 141 -3.36 -2.16 8.89
CA VAL A 141 -2.23 -1.25 9.05
C VAL A 141 -1.81 -0.67 7.70
N PHE A 142 -1.70 -1.51 6.67
CA PHE A 142 -1.34 -1.08 5.32
C PHE A 142 -2.39 -0.13 4.73
N ILE A 143 -3.66 -0.50 4.80
CA ILE A 143 -4.74 0.30 4.22
C ILE A 143 -4.92 1.62 4.98
N MET A 144 -4.76 1.61 6.32
CA MET A 144 -4.78 2.83 7.12
C MET A 144 -3.60 3.75 6.80
N LEU A 145 -2.40 3.20 6.62
CA LEU A 145 -1.22 3.98 6.23
C LEU A 145 -1.46 4.74 4.92
N VAL A 146 -2.00 4.08 3.89
CA VAL A 146 -2.28 4.75 2.61
C VAL A 146 -3.44 5.73 2.70
N ALA A 147 -4.43 5.49 3.57
CA ALA A 147 -5.51 6.45 3.83
C ALA A 147 -4.97 7.73 4.49
N LEU A 148 -4.06 7.61 5.46
CA LEU A 148 -3.38 8.76 6.06
C LEU A 148 -2.50 9.50 5.05
N ASN A 149 -1.79 8.76 4.20
CA ASN A 149 -0.96 9.34 3.15
C ASN A 149 -1.77 10.06 2.06
N SER A 150 -3.06 9.74 1.87
CA SER A 150 -3.90 10.41 0.86
C SER A 150 -3.99 11.93 1.09
N LEU A 151 -4.01 12.38 2.35
CA LEU A 151 -3.97 13.81 2.70
C LEU A 151 -2.64 14.44 2.33
N LEU A 152 -1.52 13.78 2.63
CA LEU A 152 -0.18 14.28 2.29
C LEU A 152 0.00 14.38 0.77
N HIS A 153 -0.44 13.35 0.05
CA HIS A 153 -0.40 13.34 -1.42
C HIS A 153 -1.28 14.45 -2.03
N ALA A 154 -2.47 14.71 -1.46
CA ALA A 154 -3.36 15.77 -1.91
C ALA A 154 -2.75 17.17 -1.73
N ASP A 155 -1.95 17.38 -0.68
CA ASP A 155 -1.21 18.63 -0.42
C ASP A 155 0.13 18.68 -1.19
N GLY A 156 0.51 17.62 -1.89
CA GLY A 156 1.76 17.50 -2.64
C GLY A 156 2.98 17.20 -1.77
N ASP A 157 2.78 16.78 -0.51
CA ASP A 157 3.88 16.37 0.36
C ASP A 157 4.24 14.89 0.15
N THR A 158 5.16 14.67 -0.76
CA THR A 158 5.77 13.35 -1.02
C THR A 158 7.04 13.12 -0.18
N LYS A 159 7.57 14.17 0.50
CA LYS A 159 8.80 14.08 1.27
C LYS A 159 8.61 13.36 2.59
N THR A 160 7.50 13.62 3.26
CA THR A 160 7.16 12.95 4.54
C THR A 160 7.07 11.45 4.34
N TYR A 161 6.34 10.99 3.33
CA TYR A 161 6.25 9.55 3.00
C TYR A 161 7.62 8.93 2.70
N ARG A 162 8.42 9.57 1.84
CA ARG A 162 9.78 9.14 1.55
C ARG A 162 10.65 9.00 2.81
N ASN A 163 10.61 10.02 3.69
CA ASN A 163 11.43 10.02 4.90
C ASN A 163 11.06 8.89 5.86
N VAL A 164 9.75 8.58 5.98
CA VAL A 164 9.27 7.44 6.77
C VAL A 164 9.80 6.13 6.17
N LEU A 165 9.74 5.94 4.85
CA LEU A 165 10.27 4.74 4.21
C LEU A 165 11.78 4.58 4.38
N ILE A 166 12.54 5.67 4.25
CA ILE A 166 13.99 5.64 4.49
C ILE A 166 14.29 5.25 5.94
N LEU A 167 13.61 5.89 6.91
CA LEU A 167 13.80 5.61 8.33
C LEU A 167 13.43 4.16 8.70
N SER A 168 12.41 3.60 8.06
CA SER A 168 11.98 2.21 8.31
C SER A 168 12.93 1.17 7.70
N PHE A 169 13.78 1.56 6.75
CA PHE A 169 14.71 0.66 6.08
C PHE A 169 15.99 0.43 6.91
N PHE A 170 16.39 1.40 7.73
CA PHE A 170 17.56 1.34 8.62
C PHE A 170 17.17 1.07 10.07
#